data_f3d290f261fa0dfdd90b0f120b258222
#
_entry.id   f3d290f261fa0dfdd90b0f120b258222
#
_cell.length_a   1.000
_cell.length_b   1.000
_cell.length_c   1.000
_cell.angle_alpha   90.00
_cell.angle_beta   90.00
_cell.angle_gamma   90.00
#
_symmetry.space_group_name_H-M   'P 1'
#
loop_
_entity.id
_entity.type
_entity.pdbx_description
1 polymer ?
#
loop_
_entity_poly.entity_id
_entity_poly.type
_entity_poly.pdbx_seq_one_letter_code
_entity_poly.pdbx_strand_id
1 'polypeptide(L)'
;MEIVFSDHALFEMKRRQVDKEIVNDVFENPHQNFSSKKGRVVVQGKYLNQYQRKEMLLRIIGKEKEDIFYVITVYKTSKIEKYWKKEV
;
A
#
# COMPACT_ATOMS: atom_id res chain seq x y z
N MET A 1 13.90 -6.03 3.86
CA MET A 1 13.01 -6.80 2.95
C MET A 1 12.94 -6.10 1.60
N GLU A 2 13.15 -6.86 0.54
CA GLU A 2 13.06 -6.33 -0.82
C GLU A 2 11.60 -6.26 -1.27
N ILE A 3 11.24 -5.19 -2.00
CA ILE A 3 9.92 -5.04 -2.57
C ILE A 3 10.00 -5.22 -4.09
N VAL A 4 9.13 -6.08 -4.63
CA VAL A 4 9.07 -6.39 -6.06
C VAL A 4 7.67 -6.13 -6.57
N PHE A 5 7.57 -5.39 -7.66
CA PHE A 5 6.29 -5.02 -8.27
C PHE A 5 6.00 -5.92 -9.46
N SER A 6 4.81 -6.51 -9.51
CA SER A 6 4.36 -7.19 -10.72
C SER A 6 4.07 -6.17 -11.82
N ASP A 7 4.06 -6.64 -13.07
CA ASP A 7 3.68 -5.77 -14.19
C ASP A 7 2.27 -5.21 -13.99
N HIS A 8 1.37 -6.04 -13.48
CA HIS A 8 0.01 -5.61 -13.17
C HIS A 8 0.00 -4.48 -12.13
N ALA A 9 0.80 -4.63 -11.06
CA ALA A 9 0.89 -3.61 -10.02
C ALA A 9 1.40 -2.29 -10.59
N LEU A 10 2.44 -2.34 -11.42
CA LEU A 10 3.00 -1.14 -12.06
C LEU A 10 1.96 -0.47 -12.97
N PHE A 11 1.23 -1.27 -13.73
CA PHE A 11 0.17 -0.76 -14.61
C PHE A 11 -0.91 -0.05 -13.80
N GLU A 12 -1.37 -0.68 -12.72
CA GLU A 12 -2.42 -0.12 -11.87
C GLU A 12 -1.96 1.15 -11.16
N MET A 13 -0.71 1.18 -10.69
CA MET A 13 -0.15 2.38 -10.07
C MET A 13 -0.16 3.56 -11.05
N LYS A 14 0.27 3.31 -12.28
CA LYS A 14 0.28 4.36 -13.31
C LYS A 14 -1.13 4.83 -13.62
N ARG A 15 -2.06 3.90 -13.78
CA ARG A 15 -3.46 4.21 -14.08
C ARG A 15 -4.11 5.00 -12.95
N ARG A 16 -3.76 4.68 -11.72
CA ARG A 16 -4.32 5.32 -10.52
C ARG A 16 -3.51 6.54 -10.05
N GLN A 17 -2.47 6.88 -10.77
CA GLN A 17 -1.60 8.01 -10.44
C GLN A 17 -1.00 7.88 -9.03
N VAL A 18 -0.47 6.70 -8.74
CA VAL A 18 0.25 6.43 -7.50
C VAL A 18 1.74 6.39 -7.79
N ASP A 19 2.48 7.31 -7.18
CA ASP A 19 3.92 7.40 -7.38
C ASP A 19 4.66 6.32 -6.61
N LYS A 20 5.71 5.80 -7.24
CA LYS A 20 6.52 4.75 -6.64
C LYS A 20 7.22 5.22 -5.37
N GLU A 21 7.56 6.51 -5.29
CA GLU A 21 8.18 7.07 -4.09
C GLU A 21 7.28 6.97 -2.87
N ILE A 22 5.99 7.27 -3.03
CA ILE A 22 5.02 7.18 -1.93
C ILE A 22 4.86 5.72 -1.50
N VAL A 23 4.84 4.80 -2.46
CA VAL A 23 4.74 3.38 -2.15
C VAL A 23 5.95 2.93 -1.33
N ASN A 24 7.14 3.33 -1.73
CA ASN A 24 8.36 2.97 -1.00
C ASN A 24 8.36 3.57 0.41
N ASP A 25 7.95 4.83 0.54
CA ASP A 25 7.91 5.49 1.85
C ASP A 25 6.93 4.79 2.80
N VAL A 26 5.74 4.46 2.32
CA VAL A 26 4.75 3.75 3.14
C VAL A 26 5.23 2.35 3.47
N PHE A 27 5.86 1.67 2.51
CA PHE A 27 6.35 0.32 2.73
C PHE A 27 7.44 0.28 3.82
N GLU A 28 8.33 1.27 3.82
CA GLU A 28 9.40 1.34 4.81
C GLU A 28 8.93 1.81 6.17
N ASN A 29 7.92 2.68 6.21
CA ASN A 29 7.42 3.28 7.45
C ASN A 29 5.89 3.18 7.50
N PRO A 30 5.34 1.97 7.55
CA PRO A 30 3.89 1.81 7.53
C PRO A 30 3.27 2.20 8.86
N HIS A 31 2.05 2.72 8.80
CA HIS A 31 1.26 2.94 10.01
C HIS A 31 0.62 1.63 10.48
N GLN A 32 0.26 0.76 9.54
CA GLN A 32 -0.31 -0.53 9.86
C GLN A 32 0.20 -1.60 8.88
N ASN A 33 0.39 -2.79 9.41
CA ASN A 33 0.87 -3.93 8.65
C ASN A 33 0.18 -5.16 9.25
N PHE A 34 -0.59 -5.88 8.46
CA PHE A 34 -1.35 -7.01 8.97
C PHE A 34 -1.64 -8.04 7.90
N SER A 35 -1.85 -9.27 8.36
CA SER A 35 -2.23 -10.38 7.48
C SER A 35 -3.69 -10.26 7.06
N SER A 36 -3.98 -10.65 5.85
CA SER A 36 -5.30 -10.62 5.27
C SER A 36 -5.65 -11.99 4.68
N LYS A 37 -6.74 -12.06 3.96
CA LYS A 37 -7.23 -13.31 3.38
C LYS A 37 -6.28 -13.86 2.32
N LYS A 38 -6.28 -15.17 2.14
CA LYS A 38 -5.52 -15.86 1.09
C LYS A 38 -4.01 -15.68 1.20
N GLY A 39 -3.51 -15.58 2.43
CA GLY A 39 -2.08 -15.41 2.66
C GLY A 39 -1.52 -14.06 2.25
N ARG A 40 -2.38 -13.08 2.04
CA ARG A 40 -1.93 -11.74 1.66
C ARG A 40 -1.60 -10.90 2.88
N VAL A 41 -0.73 -9.93 2.66
CA VAL A 41 -0.34 -8.95 3.67
C VAL A 41 -0.73 -7.58 3.18
N VAL A 42 -1.31 -6.77 4.07
CA VAL A 42 -1.64 -5.38 3.78
C VAL A 42 -0.66 -4.50 4.55
N VAL A 43 -0.01 -3.62 3.82
CA VAL A 43 0.88 -2.58 4.37
C VAL A 43 0.25 -1.25 4.00
N GLN A 44 -0.09 -0.44 4.99
CA GLN A 44 -0.79 0.81 4.70
C GLN A 44 -0.31 1.95 5.56
N GLY A 45 -0.43 3.15 5.01
CA GLY A 45 -0.02 4.37 5.68
C GLY A 45 -0.77 5.58 5.18
N LYS A 46 -0.93 6.54 6.06
CA LYS A 46 -1.55 7.82 5.74
C LYS A 46 -0.49 8.75 5.15
N TYR A 47 -0.90 9.53 4.19
CA TYR A 47 -0.02 10.55 3.60
C TYR A 47 -0.86 11.74 3.14
N LEU A 48 -0.21 12.89 3.02
CA LEU A 48 -0.87 14.09 2.51
C LEU A 48 -0.73 14.12 0.99
N ASN A 49 -1.86 14.09 0.30
CA ASN A 49 -1.88 14.25 -1.15
C ASN A 49 -1.74 15.74 -1.45
N GLN A 50 -0.60 16.13 -2.03
CA GLN A 50 -0.29 17.54 -2.28
C GLN A 50 -1.22 18.19 -3.31
N TYR A 51 -1.70 17.42 -4.26
CA TYR A 51 -2.58 17.94 -5.31
C TYR A 51 -3.98 18.23 -4.78
N GLN A 52 -4.49 17.38 -3.93
CA GLN A 52 -5.82 17.53 -3.35
C GLN A 52 -5.80 18.15 -1.96
N ARG A 53 -4.63 18.34 -1.38
CA ARG A 53 -4.43 18.87 -0.03
C ARG A 53 -5.27 18.14 1.00
N LYS A 54 -5.25 16.82 0.90
CA LYS A 54 -6.13 15.97 1.68
C LYS A 54 -5.37 14.74 2.14
N GLU A 55 -5.65 14.30 3.35
CA GLU A 55 -5.05 13.09 3.86
C GLU A 55 -5.65 11.88 3.16
N MET A 56 -4.78 11.02 2.68
CA MET A 56 -5.16 9.79 1.97
C MET A 56 -4.53 8.60 2.67
N LEU A 57 -5.10 7.45 2.45
CA LEU A 57 -4.52 6.17 2.86
C LEU A 57 -3.99 5.45 1.63
N LEU A 58 -2.71 5.08 1.68
CA LEU A 58 -2.14 4.22 0.65
C LEU A 58 -2.16 2.79 1.15
N ARG A 59 -2.69 1.88 0.34
CA ARG A 59 -2.77 0.47 0.67
C ARG A 59 -1.96 -0.35 -0.32
N ILE A 60 -0.99 -1.08 0.21
CA ILE A 60 -0.12 -1.97 -0.56
C ILE A 60 -0.48 -3.38 -0.17
N ILE A 61 -0.95 -4.17 -1.12
CA ILE A 61 -1.38 -5.53 -0.88
C ILE A 61 -0.46 -6.47 -1.65
N GLY A 62 0.12 -7.42 -0.93
CA GLY A 62 1.06 -8.34 -1.54
C GLY A 62 1.19 -9.64 -0.78
N LYS A 63 2.22 -10.38 -1.12
CA LYS A 63 2.58 -11.62 -0.46
C LYS A 63 4.04 -11.59 -0.08
N GLU A 64 4.34 -12.04 1.12
CA GLU A 64 5.72 -12.24 1.55
C GLU A 64 6.13 -13.66 1.24
N LYS A 65 7.29 -13.80 0.63
CA LYS A 65 7.91 -15.10 0.42
C LYS A 65 9.41 -14.94 0.58
N GLU A 66 9.97 -15.68 1.53
CA GLU A 66 11.35 -15.53 1.90
C GLU A 66 11.59 -14.09 2.34
N ASP A 67 12.54 -13.37 1.84
CA ASP A 67 12.79 -12.00 2.25
C ASP A 67 12.32 -10.98 1.20
N ILE A 68 11.27 -11.35 0.46
CA ILE A 68 10.76 -10.54 -0.63
C ILE A 68 9.27 -10.29 -0.43
N PHE A 69 8.86 -9.04 -0.64
CA PHE A 69 7.46 -8.65 -0.65
C PHE A 69 7.02 -8.44 -2.09
N TYR A 70 6.14 -9.32 -2.58
CA TYR A 70 5.62 -9.25 -3.94
C TYR A 70 4.33 -8.44 -3.96
N VAL A 71 4.37 -7.26 -4.56
CA VAL A 71 3.21 -6.38 -4.64
C VAL A 71 2.20 -6.91 -5.66
N ILE A 72 0.98 -7.17 -5.20
CA ILE A 72 -0.11 -7.61 -6.06
C ILE A 72 -0.89 -6.41 -6.58
N THR A 73 -1.23 -5.47 -5.69
CA THR A 73 -1.95 -4.27 -6.07
C THR A 73 -1.65 -3.14 -5.08
N VAL A 74 -1.81 -1.91 -5.58
CA VAL A 74 -1.65 -0.70 -4.78
C VAL A 74 -2.79 0.24 -5.12
N TYR A 75 -3.41 0.83 -4.12
CA TYR A 75 -4.40 1.87 -4.37
C TYR A 75 -4.43 2.88 -3.22
N LYS A 76 -4.95 4.05 -3.51
CA LYS A 76 -5.13 5.13 -2.55
C LYS A 76 -6.62 5.38 -2.34
N THR A 77 -6.98 5.80 -1.12
CA THR A 77 -8.37 6.10 -0.81
C THR A 77 -8.43 7.22 0.23
N SER A 78 -9.48 8.05 0.12
CA SER A 78 -9.78 9.05 1.14
C SER A 78 -10.64 8.49 2.25
N LYS A 79 -11.16 7.28 2.08
CA LYS A 79 -12.03 6.62 3.06
C LYS A 79 -11.18 5.86 4.08
N ILE A 80 -10.39 6.61 4.84
CA ILE A 80 -9.40 6.03 5.75
C ILE A 80 -10.07 5.14 6.79
N GLU A 81 -11.13 5.62 7.42
CA GLU A 81 -11.79 4.86 8.49
C GLU A 81 -12.37 3.53 8.03
N LYS A 82 -12.76 3.45 6.78
CA LYS A 82 -13.28 2.20 6.22
C LYS A 82 -12.24 1.09 6.22
N TYR A 83 -10.99 1.45 6.00
CA TYR A 83 -9.89 0.48 5.82
C TYR A 83 -8.92 0.46 7.00
N TRP A 84 -9.03 1.42 7.91
CA TRP A 84 -8.17 1.45 9.07
C TRP A 84 -8.53 0.30 10.00
N LYS A 85 -7.54 -0.53 10.30
CA LYS A 85 -7.79 -1.67 11.15
C LYS A 85 -7.74 -1.22 12.61
N LYS A 86 -8.82 -1.42 13.32
CA LYS A 86 -8.86 -1.11 14.75
C LYS A 86 -7.99 -2.12 15.49
N GLU A 87 -7.18 -1.60 16.39
CA GLU A 87 -6.37 -2.45 17.23
C GLU A 87 -7.25 -3.17 18.25
N VAL A 88 -6.85 -4.36 18.53
CA VAL A 88 -7.56 -5.22 19.47
C VAL A 88 -6.85 -5.19 20.80
#